data_32638617329ff1457327e6d384931452
#
_entry.id   32638617329ff1457327e6d384931452
#
_cell.length_a   1.000
_cell.length_b   1.000
_cell.length_c   1.000
_cell.angle_alpha   90.00
_cell.angle_beta   90.00
_cell.angle_gamma   90.00
#
_symmetry.space_group_name_H-M   'P 1'
#
loop_
_entity.id
_entity.type
_entity.pdbx_description
1 polymer ?
#
loop_
_entity_poly.entity_id
_entity_poly.type
_entity_poly.pdbx_seq_one_letter_code
_entity_poly.pdbx_strand_id
1 'polypeptide(L)'
;DLDADHPMHRLLQGEVGSGKTIVALRAALTVVDSGGQAALLAPTEVLAQQHFRSISKLMGDLASAGMLGGSDRATRISKLTGSLSSAERKNALAEIKNGSAGIVIGTHALLTEGVDFADLGLVIIDEQHRFGVEQRDALRAKGNLPPHVLVMTATPIPRTVAMTVFGDLDISTLRELPKGRAPITTHIVDESDKPHYLERAWA
;
A
#
# COMPACT_ATOMS: atom_id res chain seq x y z
N ASP A 1 0.94 17.83 -0.13
CA ASP A 1 -0.36 17.33 0.34
C ASP A 1 -0.33 16.87 1.80
N LEU A 2 0.75 16.20 2.25
CA LEU A 2 0.86 15.73 3.64
C LEU A 2 1.02 16.86 4.66
N ASP A 3 1.43 18.04 4.22
CA ASP A 3 1.56 19.24 5.06
C ASP A 3 0.32 20.16 4.99
N ALA A 4 -0.76 19.71 4.34
CA ALA A 4 -1.97 20.50 4.21
C ALA A 4 -2.84 20.42 5.48
N ASP A 5 -3.61 21.48 5.76
CA ASP A 5 -4.52 21.55 6.91
C ASP A 5 -5.74 20.60 6.80
N HIS A 6 -5.84 19.87 5.69
CA HIS A 6 -6.92 18.92 5.44
C HIS A 6 -6.35 17.56 5.02
N PRO A 7 -7.03 16.45 5.31
CA PRO A 7 -6.59 15.12 4.94
C PRO A 7 -6.45 14.97 3.42
N MET A 8 -5.30 14.51 2.97
CA MET A 8 -5.07 14.15 1.58
C MET A 8 -5.92 12.93 1.21
N HIS A 9 -6.62 13.00 0.09
CA HIS A 9 -7.28 11.87 -0.55
C HIS A 9 -6.74 11.72 -1.97
N ARG A 10 -5.84 10.78 -2.20
CA ARG A 10 -5.13 10.66 -3.49
C ARG A 10 -5.14 9.26 -4.06
N LEU A 11 -5.43 9.18 -5.35
CA LEU A 11 -5.29 7.97 -6.16
C LEU A 11 -3.99 8.02 -6.94
N LEU A 12 -3.09 7.08 -6.68
CA LEU A 12 -1.84 6.88 -7.40
C LEU A 12 -2.00 5.75 -8.41
N GLN A 13 -2.06 6.09 -9.69
CA GLN A 13 -2.15 5.14 -10.79
C GLN A 13 -0.79 4.90 -11.42
N GLY A 14 -0.55 3.68 -11.87
CA GLY A 14 0.66 3.34 -12.62
C GLY A 14 0.73 1.84 -12.86
N GLU A 15 1.40 1.43 -13.91
CA GLU A 15 1.57 0.01 -14.23
C GLU A 15 2.30 -0.75 -13.13
N VAL A 16 2.21 -2.10 -13.18
CA VAL A 16 3.01 -2.96 -12.29
C VAL A 16 4.50 -2.68 -12.54
N GLY A 17 5.24 -2.42 -11.46
CA GLY A 17 6.66 -2.05 -11.54
C GLY A 17 6.96 -0.57 -11.80
N SER A 18 5.95 0.30 -11.92
CA SER A 18 6.12 1.76 -12.11
C SER A 18 6.68 2.51 -10.89
N GLY A 19 6.87 1.83 -9.75
CA GLY A 19 7.43 2.45 -8.55
C GLY A 19 6.41 2.96 -7.55
N LYS A 20 5.12 2.60 -7.65
CA LYS A 20 4.07 3.00 -6.68
C LYS A 20 4.47 2.73 -5.23
N THR A 21 5.04 1.56 -4.95
CA THR A 21 5.48 1.18 -3.60
C THR A 21 6.55 2.11 -3.04
N ILE A 22 7.45 2.63 -3.88
CA ILE A 22 8.49 3.59 -3.45
C ILE A 22 7.85 4.93 -3.08
N VAL A 23 6.88 5.40 -3.86
CA VAL A 23 6.13 6.63 -3.55
C VAL A 23 5.36 6.47 -2.24
N ALA A 24 4.68 5.34 -2.07
CA ALA A 24 3.95 5.01 -0.85
C ALA A 24 4.87 4.93 0.39
N LEU A 25 6.03 4.27 0.25
CA LEU A 25 7.03 4.19 1.31
C LEU A 25 7.55 5.59 1.69
N ARG A 26 7.85 6.44 0.71
CA ARG A 26 8.29 7.80 0.98
C ARG A 26 7.23 8.60 1.75
N ALA A 27 5.96 8.50 1.35
CA ALA A 27 4.85 9.13 2.07
C ALA A 27 4.73 8.60 3.51
N ALA A 28 4.84 7.27 3.70
CA ALA A 28 4.83 6.64 5.01
C ALA A 28 5.97 7.16 5.90
N LEU A 29 7.18 7.24 5.37
CA LEU A 29 8.34 7.75 6.12
C LEU A 29 8.19 9.22 6.50
N THR A 30 7.60 10.05 5.62
CA THR A 30 7.31 11.46 5.96
C THR A 30 6.40 11.57 7.18
N VAL A 31 5.36 10.74 7.26
CA VAL A 31 4.45 10.71 8.42
C VAL A 31 5.14 10.17 9.66
N VAL A 32 5.95 9.12 9.53
CA VAL A 32 6.72 8.55 10.64
C VAL A 32 7.74 9.55 11.18
N ASP A 33 8.42 10.28 10.32
CA ASP A 33 9.38 11.33 10.71
C ASP A 33 8.68 12.49 11.45
N SER A 34 7.38 12.70 11.22
CA SER A 34 6.55 13.65 11.95
C SER A 34 5.97 13.08 13.26
N GLY A 35 6.31 11.85 13.63
CA GLY A 35 5.86 11.19 14.86
C GLY A 35 4.58 10.37 14.72
N GLY A 36 3.95 10.34 13.54
CA GLY A 36 2.74 9.56 13.26
C GLY A 36 3.04 8.12 12.82
N GLN A 37 1.97 7.39 12.55
CA GLN A 37 2.02 6.00 12.04
C GLN A 37 1.39 5.91 10.65
N ALA A 38 1.92 5.01 9.82
CA ALA A 38 1.38 4.69 8.51
C ALA A 38 0.89 3.24 8.44
N ALA A 39 -0.32 3.02 7.92
CA ALA A 39 -0.88 1.69 7.69
C ALA A 39 -0.94 1.38 6.19
N LEU A 40 -0.40 0.22 5.76
CA LEU A 40 -0.51 -0.28 4.40
C LEU A 40 -1.44 -1.50 4.40
N LEU A 41 -2.56 -1.38 3.69
CA LEU A 41 -3.54 -2.43 3.53
C LEU A 41 -3.38 -3.11 2.19
N ALA A 42 -3.12 -4.40 2.25
CA ALA A 42 -3.07 -5.28 1.08
C ALA A 42 -4.34 -6.13 1.00
N PRO A 43 -4.82 -6.47 -0.21
CA PRO A 43 -6.05 -7.23 -0.39
C PRO A 43 -5.94 -8.69 0.08
N THR A 44 -4.73 -9.23 0.13
CA THR A 44 -4.46 -10.62 0.55
C THR A 44 -3.23 -10.70 1.46
N GLU A 45 -3.15 -11.78 2.23
CA GLU A 45 -1.99 -12.04 3.10
C GLU A 45 -0.69 -12.25 2.31
N VAL A 46 -0.77 -12.84 1.12
CA VAL A 46 0.38 -13.02 0.23
C VAL A 46 0.95 -11.66 -0.19
N LEU A 47 0.08 -10.73 -0.59
CA LEU A 47 0.51 -9.37 -0.94
C LEU A 47 1.00 -8.58 0.28
N ALA A 48 0.36 -8.73 1.43
CA ALA A 48 0.85 -8.14 2.68
C ALA A 48 2.27 -8.63 3.02
N GLN A 49 2.52 -9.94 2.87
CA GLN A 49 3.84 -10.52 3.07
C GLN A 49 4.86 -10.02 2.02
N GLN A 50 4.44 -9.87 0.77
CA GLN A 50 5.28 -9.33 -0.29
C GLN A 50 5.66 -7.86 -0.01
N HIS A 51 4.71 -7.02 0.36
CA HIS A 51 4.97 -5.64 0.77
C HIS A 51 5.90 -5.58 1.97
N PHE A 52 5.66 -6.39 3.00
CA PHE A 52 6.52 -6.46 4.16
C PHE A 52 7.98 -6.75 3.79
N ARG A 53 8.22 -7.78 2.96
CA ARG A 53 9.58 -8.12 2.51
C ARG A 53 10.21 -7.02 1.67
N SER A 54 9.46 -6.46 0.72
CA SER A 54 9.96 -5.43 -0.19
C SER A 54 10.29 -4.14 0.55
N ILE A 55 9.42 -3.69 1.44
CA ILE A 55 9.61 -2.47 2.22
C ILE A 55 10.76 -2.66 3.22
N SER A 56 10.83 -3.80 3.94
CA SER A 56 11.95 -4.11 4.84
C SER A 56 13.29 -4.11 4.11
N LYS A 57 13.32 -4.68 2.89
CA LYS A 57 14.53 -4.68 2.06
C LYS A 57 14.93 -3.27 1.59
N LEU A 58 13.95 -2.44 1.20
CA LEU A 58 14.21 -1.07 0.77
C LEU A 58 14.70 -0.19 1.92
N MET A 59 14.20 -0.40 3.12
CA MET A 59 14.60 0.35 4.31
C MET A 59 15.94 -0.11 4.88
N GLY A 60 16.33 -1.37 4.68
CA GLY A 60 17.58 -1.89 5.22
C GLY A 60 17.68 -1.66 6.74
N ASP A 61 18.75 -1.03 7.19
CA ASP A 61 19.01 -0.74 8.62
C ASP A 61 17.96 0.19 9.25
N LEU A 62 17.27 1.00 8.45
CA LEU A 62 16.18 1.87 8.93
C LEU A 62 14.94 1.09 9.39
N ALA A 63 14.81 -0.19 9.04
CA ALA A 63 13.75 -1.07 9.52
C ALA A 63 14.05 -1.72 10.88
N SER A 64 15.20 -1.45 11.47
CA SER A 64 15.78 -2.17 12.63
C SER A 64 15.59 -1.44 13.95
N ALA A 65 14.58 -0.62 14.13
CA ALA A 65 14.32 0.10 15.38
C ALA A 65 14.23 -0.85 16.59
N GLY A 66 14.98 -0.53 17.64
CA GLY A 66 15.02 -1.33 18.86
C GLY A 66 15.83 -2.63 18.76
N MET A 67 16.54 -2.88 17.67
CA MET A 67 17.53 -3.96 17.57
C MET A 67 18.94 -3.45 17.94
N LEU A 68 19.80 -4.35 18.47
CA LEU A 68 21.20 -4.05 18.73
C LEU A 68 21.89 -3.62 17.42
N GLY A 69 22.38 -2.36 17.37
CA GLY A 69 23.00 -1.79 16.18
C GLY A 69 22.03 -1.08 15.22
N GLY A 70 20.76 -0.95 15.55
CA GLY A 70 19.79 -0.16 14.78
C GLY A 70 20.12 1.35 14.80
N SER A 71 19.79 2.05 13.71
CA SER A 71 19.95 3.51 13.62
C SER A 71 19.00 4.23 14.58
N ASP A 72 19.42 5.38 15.13
CA ASP A 72 18.55 6.25 15.94
C ASP A 72 17.35 6.80 15.14
N ARG A 73 17.41 6.75 13.80
CA ARG A 73 16.33 7.10 12.87
C ARG A 73 15.54 5.90 12.37
N ALA A 74 15.80 4.71 12.91
CA ALA A 74 15.09 3.52 12.48
C ALA A 74 13.65 3.53 12.98
N THR A 75 12.73 3.01 12.17
CA THR A 75 11.36 2.70 12.59
C THR A 75 11.10 1.21 12.50
N ARG A 76 10.18 0.71 13.30
CA ARG A 76 9.78 -0.69 13.24
C ARG A 76 8.65 -0.87 12.22
N ILE A 77 8.77 -1.94 11.43
CA ILE A 77 7.70 -2.40 10.55
C ILE A 77 7.02 -3.57 11.23
N SER A 78 5.73 -3.44 11.52
CA SER A 78 4.92 -4.52 12.08
C SER A 78 3.97 -5.09 11.04
N LYS A 79 3.69 -6.39 11.10
CA LYS A 79 2.77 -7.07 10.21
C LYS A 79 1.57 -7.60 11.00
N LEU A 80 0.35 -7.32 10.52
CA LEU A 80 -0.89 -7.82 11.11
C LEU A 80 -1.77 -8.50 10.06
N THR A 81 -1.79 -9.83 10.07
CA THR A 81 -2.59 -10.69 9.18
C THR A 81 -3.36 -11.73 9.98
N GLY A 82 -4.34 -12.38 9.35
CA GLY A 82 -5.15 -13.41 10.02
C GLY A 82 -4.38 -14.68 10.40
N SER A 83 -3.29 -14.98 9.68
CA SER A 83 -2.48 -16.18 9.88
C SER A 83 -1.45 -16.09 11.02
N LEU A 84 -1.36 -14.95 11.71
CA LEU A 84 -0.45 -14.80 12.86
C LEU A 84 -0.87 -15.68 14.04
N SER A 85 0.10 -16.26 14.72
CA SER A 85 -0.12 -16.90 16.00
C SER A 85 -0.63 -15.89 17.05
N SER A 86 -1.29 -16.38 18.10
CA SER A 86 -1.82 -15.51 19.16
C SER A 86 -0.73 -14.65 19.83
N ALA A 87 0.48 -15.19 19.97
CA ALA A 87 1.61 -14.47 20.56
C ALA A 87 2.13 -13.35 19.63
N GLU A 88 2.32 -13.66 18.33
CA GLU A 88 2.75 -12.67 17.34
C GLU A 88 1.70 -11.57 17.17
N ARG A 89 0.41 -11.94 17.11
CA ARG A 89 -0.69 -10.97 17.06
C ARG A 89 -0.70 -10.05 18.25
N LYS A 90 -0.53 -10.58 19.46
CA LYS A 90 -0.46 -9.78 20.70
C LYS A 90 0.69 -8.80 20.67
N ASN A 91 1.87 -9.24 20.21
CA ASN A 91 3.05 -8.38 20.09
C ASN A 91 2.82 -7.27 19.05
N ALA A 92 2.30 -7.62 17.87
CA ALA A 92 1.99 -6.64 16.83
C ALA A 92 0.98 -5.58 17.32
N LEU A 93 -0.08 -6.01 18.01
CA LEU A 93 -1.08 -5.09 18.58
C LEU A 93 -0.46 -4.16 19.62
N ALA A 94 0.45 -4.67 20.46
CA ALA A 94 1.15 -3.85 21.45
C ALA A 94 2.07 -2.80 20.77
N GLU A 95 2.79 -3.19 19.71
CA GLU A 95 3.66 -2.31 18.94
C GLU A 95 2.87 -1.21 18.19
N ILE A 96 1.68 -1.54 17.69
CA ILE A 96 0.78 -0.57 17.05
C ILE A 96 0.27 0.42 18.11
N LYS A 97 -0.21 -0.09 19.23
CA LYS A 97 -0.84 0.72 20.28
C LYS A 97 0.13 1.68 20.99
N ASN A 98 1.38 1.26 21.18
CA ASN A 98 2.39 2.09 21.84
C ASN A 98 3.18 2.99 20.85
N GLY A 99 2.88 2.92 19.54
CA GLY A 99 3.54 3.73 18.53
C GLY A 99 4.94 3.27 18.11
N SER A 100 5.47 2.17 18.67
CA SER A 100 6.81 1.67 18.31
C SER A 100 6.88 1.13 16.88
N ALA A 101 5.74 0.67 16.31
CA ALA A 101 5.60 0.36 14.90
C ALA A 101 5.19 1.62 14.13
N GLY A 102 6.13 2.28 13.46
CA GLY A 102 5.83 3.43 12.60
C GLY A 102 5.14 3.03 11.30
N ILE A 103 5.46 1.85 10.75
CA ILE A 103 4.81 1.32 9.55
C ILE A 103 4.14 0.00 9.90
N VAL A 104 2.85 -0.11 9.61
CA VAL A 104 2.05 -1.32 9.86
C VAL A 104 1.51 -1.86 8.55
N ILE A 105 1.82 -3.12 8.22
CA ILE A 105 1.39 -3.76 6.97
C ILE A 105 0.44 -4.90 7.31
N GLY A 106 -0.72 -4.93 6.66
CA GLY A 106 -1.68 -6.00 6.91
C GLY A 106 -2.79 -6.07 5.89
N THR A 107 -3.77 -6.89 6.21
CA THR A 107 -5.00 -7.05 5.43
C THR A 107 -6.15 -6.32 6.12
N HIS A 108 -7.39 -6.66 5.79
CA HIS A 108 -8.58 -6.20 6.51
C HIS A 108 -8.51 -6.45 8.04
N ALA A 109 -7.59 -7.29 8.51
CA ALA A 109 -7.33 -7.46 9.95
C ALA A 109 -6.95 -6.13 10.66
N LEU A 110 -6.40 -5.15 9.93
CA LEU A 110 -6.12 -3.81 10.47
C LEU A 110 -7.39 -3.00 10.76
N LEU A 111 -8.53 -3.38 10.17
CA LEU A 111 -9.80 -2.69 10.32
C LEU A 111 -10.63 -3.25 11.49
N THR A 112 -10.27 -4.43 12.00
CA THR A 112 -11.04 -5.09 13.06
C THR A 112 -11.00 -4.29 14.36
N GLU A 113 -12.02 -4.46 15.17
CA GLU A 113 -12.05 -3.95 16.55
C GLU A 113 -10.84 -4.44 17.35
N GLY A 114 -10.33 -3.60 18.24
CA GLY A 114 -9.15 -3.91 19.06
C GLY A 114 -7.80 -3.66 18.40
N VAL A 115 -7.77 -3.12 17.18
CA VAL A 115 -6.56 -2.53 16.57
C VAL A 115 -6.58 -1.03 16.81
N ASP A 116 -5.85 -0.57 17.82
CA ASP A 116 -5.74 0.83 18.20
C ASP A 116 -4.38 1.36 17.80
N PHE A 117 -4.34 2.40 16.97
CA PHE A 117 -3.13 3.11 16.61
C PHE A 117 -2.85 4.20 17.66
N ALA A 118 -1.58 4.47 17.95
CA ALA A 118 -1.20 5.58 18.81
C ALA A 118 -1.49 6.93 18.10
N ASP A 119 -1.08 7.05 16.84
CA ASP A 119 -1.33 8.23 15.99
C ASP A 119 -1.31 7.86 14.50
N LEU A 120 -2.44 7.46 13.95
CA LEU A 120 -2.57 7.06 12.54
C LEU A 120 -2.65 8.28 11.64
N GLY A 121 -1.55 8.66 10.98
CA GLY A 121 -1.49 9.80 10.07
C GLY A 121 -1.69 9.46 8.59
N LEU A 122 -1.38 8.23 8.16
CA LEU A 122 -1.51 7.84 6.75
C LEU A 122 -2.04 6.42 6.60
N VAL A 123 -2.98 6.25 5.68
CA VAL A 123 -3.48 4.96 5.22
C VAL A 123 -3.15 4.78 3.74
N ILE A 124 -2.46 3.71 3.41
CA ILE A 124 -2.12 3.30 2.05
C ILE A 124 -2.96 2.07 1.72
N ILE A 125 -3.69 2.11 0.62
CA ILE A 125 -4.57 1.02 0.16
C ILE A 125 -4.03 0.53 -1.17
N ASP A 126 -3.61 -0.74 -1.22
CA ASP A 126 -3.15 -1.36 -2.46
C ASP A 126 -4.28 -2.15 -3.12
N GLU A 127 -4.38 -2.03 -4.46
CA GLU A 127 -5.37 -2.74 -5.30
C GLU A 127 -6.82 -2.61 -4.77
N GLN A 128 -7.40 -1.46 -4.93
CA GLN A 128 -8.65 -0.98 -4.35
C GLN A 128 -9.92 -1.80 -4.66
N HIS A 129 -9.91 -2.80 -5.51
CA HIS A 129 -11.12 -3.49 -6.00
C HIS A 129 -12.02 -4.08 -4.90
N ARG A 130 -11.59 -4.09 -3.66
CA ARG A 130 -12.33 -4.64 -2.51
C ARG A 130 -12.50 -3.67 -1.35
N PHE A 131 -12.14 -2.39 -1.53
CA PHE A 131 -12.22 -1.40 -0.46
C PHE A 131 -13.43 -0.48 -0.66
N GLY A 132 -14.51 -0.75 0.07
CA GLY A 132 -15.72 0.06 0.06
C GLY A 132 -15.64 1.30 0.96
N VAL A 133 -16.72 2.10 0.95
CA VAL A 133 -16.86 3.30 1.78
C VAL A 133 -16.76 2.95 3.27
N GLU A 134 -17.38 1.85 3.69
CA GLU A 134 -17.40 1.39 5.10
C GLU A 134 -16.02 1.13 5.68
N GLN A 135 -15.11 0.54 4.88
CA GLN A 135 -13.75 0.28 5.31
C GLN A 135 -12.92 1.56 5.45
N ARG A 136 -13.17 2.56 4.62
CA ARG A 136 -12.55 3.87 4.72
C ARG A 136 -13.00 4.60 5.99
N ASP A 137 -14.28 4.54 6.29
CA ASP A 137 -14.85 5.16 7.48
C ASP A 137 -14.36 4.46 8.76
N ALA A 138 -14.21 3.13 8.73
CA ALA A 138 -13.62 2.38 9.83
C ALA A 138 -12.16 2.79 10.11
N LEU A 139 -11.37 3.12 9.08
CA LEU A 139 -10.01 3.61 9.25
C LEU A 139 -9.98 5.06 9.75
N ARG A 140 -10.88 5.91 9.25
CA ARG A 140 -10.99 7.29 9.74
C ARG A 140 -11.31 7.34 11.22
N ALA A 141 -12.08 6.38 11.73
CA ALA A 141 -12.44 6.29 13.13
C ALA A 141 -11.29 5.80 14.05
N LYS A 142 -10.17 5.30 13.48
CA LYS A 142 -9.04 4.75 14.25
C LYS A 142 -7.95 5.77 14.59
N GLY A 143 -8.00 6.97 14.04
CA GLY A 143 -7.07 8.06 14.33
C GLY A 143 -7.71 9.13 15.21
N ASN A 144 -6.90 9.90 15.93
CA ASN A 144 -7.34 11.09 16.68
C ASN A 144 -7.82 12.20 15.72
N LEU A 145 -7.23 12.25 14.53
CA LEU A 145 -7.63 13.09 13.40
C LEU A 145 -7.85 12.18 12.17
N PRO A 146 -8.65 12.61 11.19
CA PRO A 146 -8.81 11.85 9.95
C PRO A 146 -7.45 11.67 9.25
N PRO A 147 -6.97 10.42 9.03
CA PRO A 147 -5.68 10.20 8.38
C PRO A 147 -5.72 10.57 6.91
N HIS A 148 -4.55 10.91 6.34
CA HIS A 148 -4.36 10.97 4.90
C HIS A 148 -4.63 9.60 4.26
N VAL A 149 -5.17 9.57 3.05
CA VAL A 149 -5.47 8.34 2.32
C VAL A 149 -4.78 8.35 0.95
N LEU A 150 -3.93 7.37 0.73
CA LEU A 150 -3.27 7.11 -0.55
C LEU A 150 -3.75 5.77 -1.10
N VAL A 151 -4.48 5.81 -2.20
CA VAL A 151 -4.93 4.61 -2.90
C VAL A 151 -4.01 4.31 -4.06
N MET A 152 -3.57 3.07 -4.20
CA MET A 152 -2.72 2.64 -5.33
C MET A 152 -3.49 1.67 -6.22
N THR A 153 -3.34 1.82 -7.54
CA THR A 153 -3.88 0.86 -8.50
C THR A 153 -2.97 0.69 -9.72
N ALA A 154 -2.91 -0.54 -10.23
CA ALA A 154 -2.24 -0.85 -11.50
C ALA A 154 -3.16 -0.64 -12.70
N THR A 155 -4.48 -0.66 -12.49
CA THR A 155 -5.43 -0.43 -13.58
C THR A 155 -5.66 1.06 -13.79
N PRO A 156 -5.54 1.57 -15.04
CA PRO A 156 -5.91 2.95 -15.32
C PRO A 156 -7.42 3.11 -15.18
N ILE A 157 -7.84 3.91 -14.22
CA ILE A 157 -9.25 4.24 -14.01
C ILE A 157 -9.52 5.59 -14.67
N PRO A 158 -10.46 5.70 -15.62
CA PRO A 158 -10.84 6.98 -16.17
C PRO A 158 -11.26 7.95 -15.07
N ARG A 159 -10.84 9.22 -15.20
CA ARG A 159 -11.10 10.24 -14.16
C ARG A 159 -12.58 10.36 -13.77
N THR A 160 -13.47 10.24 -14.74
CA THR A 160 -14.92 10.28 -14.54
C THR A 160 -15.40 9.13 -13.65
N VAL A 161 -14.88 7.91 -13.86
CA VAL A 161 -15.20 6.73 -13.05
C VAL A 161 -14.59 6.87 -11.65
N ALA A 162 -13.35 7.35 -11.56
CA ALA A 162 -12.70 7.60 -10.28
C ALA A 162 -13.51 8.59 -9.42
N MET A 163 -13.97 9.69 -10.00
CA MET A 163 -14.80 10.68 -9.30
C MET A 163 -16.17 10.12 -8.88
N THR A 164 -16.76 9.25 -9.70
CA THR A 164 -18.08 8.65 -9.39
C THR A 164 -17.99 7.61 -8.27
N VAL A 165 -16.91 6.80 -8.27
CA VAL A 165 -16.75 5.70 -7.32
C VAL A 165 -16.08 6.15 -6.03
N PHE A 166 -15.19 7.15 -6.09
CA PHE A 166 -14.30 7.52 -4.99
C PHE A 166 -14.52 8.94 -4.46
N GLY A 167 -15.39 9.73 -5.08
CA GLY A 167 -15.62 11.12 -4.70
C GLY A 167 -14.42 12.01 -5.04
N ASP A 168 -14.11 12.96 -4.19
CA ASP A 168 -13.06 13.97 -4.38
C ASP A 168 -11.64 13.42 -4.18
N LEU A 169 -11.24 12.43 -5.00
CA LEU A 169 -9.85 11.95 -5.03
C LEU A 169 -9.02 12.74 -6.05
N ASP A 170 -7.92 13.29 -5.60
CA ASP A 170 -6.87 13.78 -6.48
C ASP A 170 -6.17 12.61 -7.18
N ILE A 171 -5.91 12.74 -8.47
CA ILE A 171 -5.30 11.67 -9.26
C ILE A 171 -3.87 12.03 -9.63
N SER A 172 -2.94 11.13 -9.32
CA SER A 172 -1.55 11.15 -9.80
C SER A 172 -1.25 9.92 -10.61
N THR A 173 -0.58 10.08 -11.74
CA THR A 173 -0.27 8.97 -12.65
C THR A 173 1.23 8.84 -12.85
N LEU A 174 1.79 7.66 -12.57
CA LEU A 174 3.15 7.29 -12.93
C LEU A 174 3.14 6.73 -14.35
N ARG A 175 3.76 7.46 -15.28
CA ARG A 175 3.78 7.11 -16.71
C ARG A 175 5.03 6.34 -17.12
N GLU A 176 6.01 6.22 -16.24
CA GLU A 176 7.22 5.48 -16.55
C GLU A 176 6.95 3.98 -16.55
N LEU A 177 7.35 3.34 -17.65
CA LEU A 177 7.33 1.89 -17.77
C LEU A 177 8.59 1.30 -17.13
N PRO A 178 8.50 0.09 -16.54
CA PRO A 178 9.68 -0.60 -16.03
C PRO A 178 10.73 -0.77 -17.12
N LYS A 179 11.99 -0.46 -16.80
CA LYS A 179 13.10 -0.68 -17.73
C LYS A 179 13.22 -2.18 -18.06
N GLY A 180 13.40 -2.48 -19.35
CA GLY A 180 13.59 -3.86 -19.84
C GLY A 180 12.30 -4.58 -20.26
N ARG A 181 11.15 -3.92 -20.25
CA ARG A 181 9.91 -4.50 -20.81
C ARG A 181 10.01 -4.51 -22.33
N ALA A 182 9.95 -5.70 -22.95
CA ALA A 182 9.89 -5.82 -24.39
C ALA A 182 8.60 -5.18 -24.93
N PRO A 183 8.63 -4.52 -26.11
CA PRO A 183 7.43 -3.97 -26.71
C PRO A 183 6.45 -5.10 -27.04
N ILE A 184 5.19 -4.89 -26.66
CA ILE A 184 4.12 -5.83 -26.99
C ILE A 184 3.58 -5.45 -28.37
N THR A 185 3.65 -6.38 -29.32
CA THR A 185 3.06 -6.22 -30.65
C THR A 185 1.74 -6.97 -30.68
N THR A 186 0.66 -6.25 -30.95
CA THR A 186 -0.67 -6.85 -31.08
C THR A 186 -0.97 -7.07 -32.56
N HIS A 187 -1.34 -8.29 -32.91
CA HIS A 187 -1.76 -8.68 -34.24
C HIS A 187 -3.24 -9.08 -34.24
N ILE A 188 -4.01 -8.51 -35.14
CA ILE A 188 -5.37 -8.97 -35.43
C ILE A 188 -5.25 -9.96 -36.58
N VAL A 189 -5.71 -11.19 -36.37
CA VAL A 189 -5.60 -12.26 -37.36
C VAL A 189 -6.96 -12.89 -37.60
N ASP A 190 -7.19 -13.35 -38.83
CA ASP A 190 -8.38 -14.14 -39.15
C ASP A 190 -8.31 -15.52 -38.52
N GLU A 191 -9.47 -16.16 -38.33
CA GLU A 191 -9.56 -17.44 -37.66
C GLU A 191 -8.79 -18.56 -38.41
N SER A 192 -8.63 -18.44 -39.73
CA SER A 192 -7.82 -19.33 -40.54
C SER A 192 -6.32 -19.30 -40.20
N ASP A 193 -5.81 -18.18 -39.73
CA ASP A 193 -4.39 -17.97 -39.44
C ASP A 193 -4.04 -18.22 -37.96
N LYS A 194 -5.06 -18.41 -37.13
CA LYS A 194 -4.93 -18.63 -35.69
C LYS A 194 -3.96 -19.78 -35.34
N PRO A 195 -3.95 -20.94 -36.00
CA PRO A 195 -3.01 -22.01 -35.68
C PRO A 195 -1.55 -21.59 -35.84
N HIS A 196 -1.23 -20.89 -36.93
CA HIS A 196 0.13 -20.38 -37.19
C HIS A 196 0.62 -19.41 -36.13
N TYR A 197 -0.24 -18.51 -35.64
CA TYR A 197 0.12 -17.57 -34.59
C TYR A 197 0.22 -18.20 -33.22
N LEU A 198 -0.57 -19.24 -32.94
CA LEU A 198 -0.45 -20.02 -31.70
C LEU A 198 0.87 -20.79 -31.64
N GLU A 199 1.28 -21.44 -32.72
CA GLU A 199 2.58 -22.12 -32.81
C GLU A 199 3.75 -21.16 -32.54
N ARG A 200 3.67 -19.96 -33.09
CA ARG A 200 4.67 -18.91 -32.89
C ARG A 200 4.72 -18.35 -31.44
N ALA A 201 3.61 -18.39 -30.72
CA ALA A 201 3.53 -17.94 -29.33
C ALA A 201 4.11 -18.97 -28.35
N TRP A 202 4.25 -20.26 -28.76
CA TRP A 202 4.79 -21.36 -27.96
C TRP A 202 6.27 -21.65 -28.26
N ALA A 203 6.84 -21.05 -29.28
CA ALA A 203 8.27 -21.17 -29.65
C ALA A 203 9.11 -20.05 -29.02
#